data_e975dcfbebbc63d78fe978bffd5a5221
#
_entry.id   e975dcfbebbc63d78fe978bffd5a5221
#
_cell.length_a   1.000
_cell.length_b   1.000
_cell.length_c   1.000
_cell.angle_alpha   90.00
_cell.angle_beta   90.00
_cell.angle_gamma   90.00
#
_symmetry.space_group_name_H-M   'P 1'
#
loop_
_entity.id
_entity.type
_entity.pdbx_description
1 polymer ?
#
loop_
_entity_poly.entity_id
_entity_poly.type
_entity_poly.pdbx_seq_one_letter_code
_entity_poly.pdbx_strand_id
1 'polypeptide(L)'
;MKFRLLLWMLGRLMARASRDNPAFQKQLEGKDLVFQLHTLDGKVARHYLVRDLRVSSKRGTHPQPAFSLGFKDGAYGFAAMTSKNPQLAFMQGIQNKDIQIQGNPALVIWFQGLVKYLKPKKKAPEKKAA
;
A
#
# COMPACT_ATOMS: atom_id res chain seq x y z
N MET A 1 12.69 12.91 0.61
CA MET A 1 11.53 12.52 -0.14
C MET A 1 11.43 11.02 -0.37
N LYS A 2 11.95 10.29 0.58
CA LYS A 2 11.94 8.82 0.46
C LYS A 2 10.53 8.25 0.38
N PHE A 3 9.60 8.81 1.16
CA PHE A 3 8.24 8.26 1.16
C PHE A 3 7.53 8.51 -0.17
N ARG A 4 7.75 9.68 -0.76
CA ARG A 4 7.16 9.98 -2.07
C ARG A 4 7.68 9.00 -3.11
N LEU A 5 8.98 8.74 -3.11
CA LEU A 5 9.58 7.78 -4.00
C LEU A 5 9.04 6.37 -3.73
N LEU A 6 8.89 6.01 -2.46
CA LEU A 6 8.35 4.70 -2.09
C LEU A 6 6.94 4.51 -2.63
N LEU A 7 6.09 5.51 -2.50
CA LEU A 7 4.72 5.41 -3.01
C LEU A 7 4.70 5.28 -4.53
N TRP A 8 5.59 5.99 -5.20
CA TRP A 8 5.70 5.87 -6.66
C TRP A 8 6.15 4.46 -7.04
N MET A 9 7.17 3.94 -6.37
CA MET A 9 7.65 2.58 -6.62
C MET A 9 6.58 1.55 -6.32
N LEU A 10 5.84 1.75 -5.24
CA LEU A 10 4.74 0.86 -4.89
C LEU A 10 3.72 0.79 -6.03
N GLY A 11 3.38 1.94 -6.60
CA GLY A 11 2.47 1.97 -7.73
C GLY A 11 3.00 1.19 -8.92
N ARG A 12 4.29 1.33 -9.21
CA ARG A 12 4.89 0.60 -10.32
C ARG A 12 4.95 -0.89 -10.06
N LEU A 13 5.28 -1.27 -8.84
CA LEU A 13 5.33 -2.69 -8.47
C LEU A 13 3.95 -3.32 -8.55
N MET A 14 2.93 -2.62 -8.06
CA MET A 14 1.58 -3.13 -8.14
C MET A 14 1.08 -3.22 -9.58
N ALA A 15 1.39 -2.22 -10.39
CA ALA A 15 1.01 -2.24 -11.80
C ALA A 15 1.65 -3.43 -12.51
N ARG A 16 2.93 -3.67 -12.24
CA ARG A 16 3.63 -4.78 -12.83
C ARG A 16 3.09 -6.12 -12.36
N ALA A 17 2.88 -6.26 -11.04
CA ALA A 17 2.35 -7.49 -10.47
C ALA A 17 0.95 -7.78 -10.99
N SER A 18 0.17 -6.73 -11.26
CA SER A 18 -1.18 -6.93 -11.78
C SER A 18 -1.17 -7.49 -13.21
N ARG A 19 -0.04 -7.41 -13.90
CA ARG A 19 0.09 -8.01 -15.23
C ARG A 19 0.78 -9.36 -15.19
N ASP A 20 1.74 -9.55 -14.28
CA ASP A 20 2.64 -10.68 -14.33
C ASP A 20 2.46 -11.72 -13.23
N ASN A 21 1.78 -11.38 -12.16
CA ASN A 21 1.69 -12.26 -10.99
C ASN A 21 0.25 -12.75 -10.80
N PRO A 22 -0.03 -14.02 -11.13
CA PRO A 22 -1.40 -14.54 -11.00
C PRO A 22 -1.94 -14.50 -9.57
N ALA A 23 -1.08 -14.72 -8.57
CA ALA A 23 -1.53 -14.64 -7.18
C ALA A 23 -1.96 -13.23 -6.82
N PHE A 24 -1.22 -12.23 -7.30
CA PHE A 24 -1.60 -10.85 -7.08
C PHE A 24 -2.91 -10.51 -7.79
N GLN A 25 -3.05 -10.96 -9.04
CA GLN A 25 -4.27 -10.72 -9.80
C GLN A 25 -5.49 -11.30 -9.10
N LYS A 26 -5.32 -12.45 -8.47
CA LYS A 26 -6.42 -13.07 -7.76
C LYS A 26 -6.93 -12.19 -6.63
N GLN A 27 -6.02 -11.45 -5.98
CA GLN A 27 -6.41 -10.52 -4.92
C GLN A 27 -7.18 -9.32 -5.45
N LEU A 28 -7.07 -9.05 -6.75
CA LEU A 28 -7.76 -7.93 -7.37
C LEU A 28 -9.14 -8.30 -7.91
N GLU A 29 -9.48 -9.59 -7.94
CA GLU A 29 -10.76 -10.03 -8.48
C GLU A 29 -11.91 -9.41 -7.69
N GLY A 30 -12.88 -8.88 -8.42
CA GLY A 30 -14.03 -8.26 -7.79
C GLY A 30 -13.76 -6.89 -7.20
N LYS A 31 -12.55 -6.37 -7.35
CA LYS A 31 -12.22 -5.05 -6.83
C LYS A 31 -12.22 -3.99 -7.94
N ASP A 32 -13.00 -2.95 -7.74
CA ASP A 32 -13.06 -1.81 -8.65
C ASP A 32 -13.16 -0.60 -7.73
N LEU A 33 -12.01 -0.04 -7.38
CA LEU A 33 -11.99 1.00 -6.37
C LEU A 33 -10.75 1.88 -6.49
N VAL A 34 -10.77 2.98 -5.76
CA VAL A 34 -9.62 3.87 -5.62
C VAL A 34 -9.26 3.91 -4.14
N PHE A 35 -7.99 3.81 -3.84
CA PHE A 35 -7.52 4.07 -2.48
C PHE A 35 -6.35 5.03 -2.53
N GLN A 36 -6.09 5.68 -1.41
CA GLN A 36 -5.01 6.66 -1.40
C GLN A 36 -4.16 6.55 -0.15
N LEU A 37 -2.90 6.91 -0.29
CA LEU A 37 -1.94 6.97 0.78
C LEU A 37 -1.43 8.41 0.83
N HIS A 38 -1.44 9.00 2.03
CA HIS A 38 -1.02 10.38 2.16
C HIS A 38 -0.41 10.62 3.53
N THR A 39 0.18 11.80 3.70
CA THR A 39 0.67 12.20 5.00
C THR A 39 -0.29 13.22 5.59
N LEU A 40 -0.41 13.19 6.93
CA LEU A 40 -1.33 14.09 7.63
C LEU A 40 -0.89 15.53 7.56
N ASP A 41 0.39 15.78 7.28
CA ASP A 41 0.89 17.13 7.09
C ASP A 41 0.62 17.68 5.68
N GLY A 42 0.01 16.88 4.82
CA GLY A 42 -0.40 17.32 3.49
C GLY A 42 0.72 17.40 2.46
N LYS A 43 1.93 16.97 2.79
CA LYS A 43 3.05 17.12 1.88
C LYS A 43 3.16 16.04 0.82
N VAL A 44 2.61 14.87 1.08
CA VAL A 44 2.69 13.74 0.16
C VAL A 44 1.31 13.12 0.01
N ALA A 45 0.92 12.82 -1.21
CA ALA A 45 -0.34 12.11 -1.46
C ALA A 45 -0.24 11.41 -2.81
N ARG A 46 -0.81 10.21 -2.87
CA ARG A 46 -0.89 9.46 -4.10
C ARG A 46 -2.08 8.54 -4.03
N HIS A 47 -2.85 8.45 -5.09
CA HIS A 47 -3.99 7.54 -5.12
C HIS A 47 -3.75 6.45 -6.15
N TYR A 48 -4.40 5.32 -5.93
CA TYR A 48 -4.23 4.10 -6.71
C TYR A 48 -5.58 3.64 -7.19
N LEU A 49 -5.67 3.36 -8.48
CA LEU A 49 -6.90 2.87 -9.10
C LEU A 49 -6.77 1.39 -9.38
N VAL A 50 -7.73 0.62 -8.88
CA VAL A 50 -7.81 -0.82 -9.15
C VAL A 50 -9.03 -1.05 -10.02
N ARG A 51 -8.82 -1.58 -11.22
CA ARG A 51 -9.89 -1.85 -12.18
C ARG A 51 -9.45 -2.91 -13.17
N ASP A 52 -10.34 -3.84 -13.46
CA ASP A 52 -10.11 -4.87 -14.48
C ASP A 52 -8.81 -5.64 -14.24
N LEU A 53 -8.55 -5.98 -12.98
CA LEU A 53 -7.35 -6.71 -12.55
C LEU A 53 -6.07 -5.96 -12.82
N ARG A 54 -6.15 -4.64 -12.94
CA ARG A 54 -4.97 -3.79 -13.16
C ARG A 54 -4.91 -2.71 -12.11
N VAL A 55 -3.71 -2.28 -11.79
CA VAL A 55 -3.48 -1.19 -10.85
C VAL A 55 -2.73 -0.07 -11.57
N SER A 56 -3.20 1.14 -11.37
CA SER A 56 -2.49 2.34 -11.83
C SER A 56 -2.47 3.34 -10.69
N SER A 57 -1.61 4.34 -10.80
CA SER A 57 -1.53 5.34 -9.74
C SER A 57 -1.25 6.72 -10.31
N LYS A 58 -1.63 7.74 -9.53
CA LYS A 58 -1.38 9.13 -9.88
C LYS A 58 -1.04 9.89 -8.61
N ARG A 59 -0.22 10.92 -8.78
CA ARG A 59 0.11 11.82 -7.69
C ARG A 59 -1.14 12.60 -7.28
N GLY A 60 -1.24 12.88 -5.99
CA GLY A 60 -2.31 13.70 -5.46
C GLY A 60 -3.45 12.90 -4.88
N THR A 61 -4.46 13.61 -4.41
CA THR A 61 -5.62 12.98 -3.77
C THR A 61 -6.72 12.73 -4.79
N HIS A 62 -7.60 11.81 -4.45
CA HIS A 62 -8.81 11.54 -5.22
C HIS A 62 -10.02 12.01 -4.42
N PRO A 63 -11.04 12.57 -5.07
CA PRO A 63 -12.19 13.09 -4.32
C PRO A 63 -13.00 12.03 -3.58
N GLN A 64 -13.01 10.80 -4.05
CA GLN A 64 -13.85 9.77 -3.44
C GLN A 64 -13.13 8.43 -3.35
N PRO A 65 -12.07 8.33 -2.55
CA PRO A 65 -11.42 7.03 -2.39
C PRO A 65 -12.29 6.11 -1.55
N ALA A 66 -12.20 4.81 -1.85
CA ALA A 66 -12.89 3.80 -1.04
C ALA A 66 -12.32 3.75 0.36
N PHE A 67 -11.02 4.00 0.48
CA PHE A 67 -10.39 4.21 1.78
C PHE A 67 -9.15 5.07 1.58
N SER A 68 -8.69 5.68 2.67
CA SER A 68 -7.41 6.36 2.65
C SER A 68 -6.65 6.07 3.94
N LEU A 69 -5.33 6.02 3.81
CA LEU A 69 -4.43 5.85 4.94
C LEU A 69 -3.59 7.11 5.05
N GLY A 70 -3.72 7.78 6.18
CA GLY A 70 -2.92 8.97 6.47
C GLY A 70 -1.83 8.63 7.46
N PHE A 71 -0.59 8.87 7.09
CA PHE A 71 0.56 8.65 7.96
C PHE A 71 0.97 9.96 8.59
N LYS A 72 1.46 9.90 9.81
CA LYS A 72 1.86 11.07 10.55
C LYS A 72 2.71 12.03 9.71
N ASP A 73 3.74 11.51 9.07
CA ASP A 73 4.58 12.27 8.16
C ASP A 73 5.30 11.31 7.22
N GLY A 74 6.11 11.87 6.31
CA GLY A 74 6.79 11.03 5.32
C GLY A 74 7.79 10.07 5.94
N ALA A 75 8.53 10.51 6.93
CA ALA A 75 9.52 9.65 7.59
C ALA A 75 8.84 8.46 8.27
N TYR A 76 7.74 8.73 8.97
CA TYR A 76 7.00 7.67 9.63
C TYR A 76 6.39 6.70 8.61
N GLY A 77 5.81 7.25 7.54
CA GLY A 77 5.22 6.41 6.49
C GLY A 77 6.24 5.50 5.85
N PHE A 78 7.42 6.03 5.56
CA PHE A 78 8.48 5.23 4.99
C PHE A 78 8.90 4.11 5.94
N ALA A 79 9.08 4.44 7.21
CA ALA A 79 9.49 3.45 8.20
C ALA A 79 8.43 2.35 8.37
N ALA A 80 7.15 2.72 8.42
CA ALA A 80 6.08 1.75 8.60
C ALA A 80 5.98 0.81 7.40
N MET A 81 6.06 1.36 6.18
CA MET A 81 5.91 0.58 4.97
C MET A 81 7.10 -0.33 4.71
N THR A 82 8.28 0.03 5.20
CA THR A 82 9.49 -0.78 4.99
C THR A 82 9.86 -1.61 6.21
N SER A 83 9.00 -1.63 7.22
CA SER A 83 9.23 -2.42 8.42
C SER A 83 9.34 -3.91 8.08
N LYS A 84 10.07 -4.65 8.90
CA LYS A 84 10.14 -6.11 8.76
C LYS A 84 8.78 -6.75 8.99
N ASN A 85 7.95 -6.13 9.79
CA ASN A 85 6.61 -6.62 10.04
C ASN A 85 5.62 -5.48 9.82
N PRO A 86 5.23 -5.23 8.55
CA PRO A 86 4.35 -4.12 8.25
C PRO A 86 2.99 -4.21 8.93
N GLN A 87 2.46 -5.42 9.11
CA GLN A 87 1.18 -5.59 9.77
C GLN A 87 1.24 -5.09 11.20
N LEU A 88 2.29 -5.42 11.93
CA LEU A 88 2.45 -4.97 13.30
C LEU A 88 2.67 -3.45 13.35
N ALA A 89 3.49 -2.93 12.43
CA ALA A 89 3.73 -1.50 12.37
C ALA A 89 2.43 -0.73 12.12
N PHE A 90 1.59 -1.22 11.21
CA PHE A 90 0.32 -0.60 10.93
C PHE A 90 -0.61 -0.65 12.15
N MET A 91 -0.66 -1.80 12.82
CA MET A 91 -1.50 -1.95 14.00
C MET A 91 -1.09 -0.98 15.09
N GLN A 92 0.20 -0.89 15.38
CA GLN A 92 0.72 0.02 16.38
C GLN A 92 0.46 1.47 15.99
N GLY A 93 0.66 1.80 14.71
CA GLY A 93 0.41 3.15 14.23
C GLY A 93 -1.04 3.56 14.38
N ILE A 94 -1.95 2.65 14.10
CA ILE A 94 -3.37 2.93 14.25
C ILE A 94 -3.71 3.15 15.73
N GLN A 95 -3.19 2.31 16.60
CA GLN A 95 -3.44 2.45 18.04
C GLN A 95 -2.88 3.76 18.59
N ASN A 96 -1.73 4.18 18.09
CA ASN A 96 -1.08 5.41 18.56
C ASN A 96 -1.56 6.64 17.80
N LYS A 97 -2.47 6.46 16.85
CA LYS A 97 -3.00 7.54 16.01
C LYS A 97 -1.96 8.16 15.09
N ASP A 98 -0.87 7.48 14.86
CA ASP A 98 0.14 7.88 13.88
C ASP A 98 -0.27 7.47 12.47
N ILE A 99 -1.22 6.54 12.36
CA ILE A 99 -1.84 6.17 11.10
C ILE A 99 -3.35 6.35 11.29
N GLN A 100 -3.97 7.09 10.39
CA GLN A 100 -5.40 7.33 10.45
C GLN A 100 -6.07 6.74 9.22
N ILE A 101 -7.16 6.03 9.45
CA ILE A 101 -7.90 5.34 8.40
C ILE A 101 -9.21 6.07 8.17
N GLN A 102 -9.53 6.31 6.90
CA GLN A 102 -10.85 6.80 6.51
C GLN A 102 -11.39 5.81 5.48
N GLY A 103 -12.66 5.47 5.59
CA GLY A 103 -13.32 4.56 4.68
C GLY A 103 -13.44 3.17 5.26
N ASN A 104 -13.43 2.17 4.39
CA ASN A 104 -13.74 0.78 4.77
C ASN A 104 -12.53 0.06 5.37
N PRO A 105 -12.57 -0.29 6.66
CA PRO A 105 -11.43 -1.00 7.30
C PRO A 105 -11.11 -2.34 6.67
N ALA A 106 -12.10 -3.04 6.14
CA ALA A 106 -11.86 -4.32 5.49
C ALA A 106 -10.95 -4.17 4.29
N LEU A 107 -11.06 -3.05 3.58
CA LEU A 107 -10.21 -2.78 2.44
C LEU A 107 -8.78 -2.46 2.87
N VAL A 108 -8.60 -1.92 4.06
CA VAL A 108 -7.26 -1.69 4.58
C VAL A 108 -6.55 -3.02 4.83
N ILE A 109 -7.27 -3.99 5.37
CA ILE A 109 -6.73 -5.33 5.58
C ILE A 109 -6.37 -5.97 4.24
N TRP A 110 -7.24 -5.82 3.25
CA TRP A 110 -6.98 -6.29 1.90
C TRP A 110 -5.69 -5.67 1.33
N PHE A 111 -5.51 -4.37 1.53
CA PHE A 111 -4.31 -3.68 1.07
C PHE A 111 -3.05 -4.23 1.73
N GLN A 112 -3.11 -4.47 3.03
CA GLN A 112 -1.98 -5.05 3.74
C GLN A 112 -1.60 -6.41 3.16
N GLY A 113 -2.60 -7.19 2.78
CA GLY A 113 -2.36 -8.47 2.12
C GLY A 113 -1.71 -8.31 0.76
N LEU A 114 -2.12 -7.28 0.00
CA LEU A 114 -1.52 -7.01 -1.30
C LEU A 114 -0.03 -6.72 -1.20
N VAL A 115 0.34 -5.93 -0.21
CA VAL A 115 1.74 -5.51 -0.07
C VAL A 115 2.66 -6.70 0.11
N LYS A 116 2.17 -7.78 0.71
CA LYS A 116 2.97 -8.98 0.91
C LYS A 116 3.45 -9.59 -0.41
N TYR A 117 2.66 -9.46 -1.46
CA TYR A 117 3.02 -10.03 -2.76
C TYR A 117 4.06 -9.20 -3.49
N LEU A 118 4.36 -8.01 -2.98
CA LEU A 118 5.30 -7.12 -3.62
C LEU A 118 6.69 -7.19 -3.03
N LYS A 119 6.83 -7.83 -1.87
CA LYS A 119 8.13 -7.92 -1.24
C LYS A 119 9.04 -8.84 -2.03
N PRO A 120 10.31 -8.49 -2.11
CA PRO A 120 11.25 -9.36 -2.79
C PRO A 120 11.27 -10.71 -2.14
N LYS A 121 11.24 -11.73 -2.93
CA LYS A 121 11.27 -13.01 -2.37
C LYS A 121 12.61 -13.39 -2.06
N LYS A 122 13.44 -12.69 -2.43
CA LYS A 122 14.71 -13.05 -2.17
C LYS A 122 14.83 -13.38 -0.85
N LYS A 123 14.22 -13.36 -0.54
CA LYS A 123 14.43 -13.79 0.56
C LYS A 123 13.95 -14.96 0.90
N ALA A 124 13.78 -15.24 0.21
CA ALA A 124 13.63 -16.16 0.31
C ALA A 124 14.06 -17.01 0.55
N PRO A 125 14.26 -17.04 0.33
CA PRO A 125 14.84 -17.86 0.34
C PRO A 125 15.15 -18.46 1.09
N GLU A 126 15.06 -18.10 1.14
CA GLU A 126 15.44 -18.52 1.47
C GLU A 126 15.37 -19.32 2.10
N LYS A 127 15.18 -19.31 1.97
CA LYS A 127 15.20 -20.01 2.14
C LYS A 127 15.35 -20.77 2.50
N LYS A 128 15.37 -20.57 2.42
CA LYS A 128 15.58 -21.28 2.43
C LYS A 128 15.85 -21.96 2.72
N ALA A 129 15.95 -21.74 2.68
CA ALA A 129 16.33 -22.38 2.71
C ALA A 129 16.27 -23.06 3.03
N ALA A 130 16.30 -23.13 2.94
CA ALA A 130 16.35 -23.92 2.99
C ALA A 130 16.29 -24.39 3.11
#